data_eef1800e012cce6a26ccbb6887f00dd3
#
_entry.id   eef1800e012cce6a26ccbb6887f00dd3
#
_cell.length_a   1.000
_cell.length_b   1.000
_cell.length_c   1.000
_cell.angle_alpha   90.00
_cell.angle_beta   90.00
_cell.angle_gamma   90.00
#
_symmetry.space_group_name_H-M   'P 1'
#
loop_
_entity.id
_entity.type
_entity.pdbx_description
1 polymer ?
#
loop_
_entity_poly.entity_id
_entity_poly.type
_entity_poly.pdbx_seq_one_letter_code
_entity_poly.pdbx_strand_id
1 'polypeptide(L)'
;MKRRNSAIGLWLFGVVFLWILSFSTRVDAADKIELSFSTIFPQTHLHTVLNQMFADEVKKKTNGKVEITVYPVGTLTPPAKTYDAVSKGIADIGMSCPLWVAGRFPLSEIFEMPSDIPSSWVTTRVYADLYKKYTFKEYEDVHVLFLHGPGRNVIATKSTQVNKLEDLRGLKLRTSGATIDLVKTWGAVPRAMAMSEAYEALSKGVIDGNFAVPEVLKGFKTAEVLKFVTVPPVSTSSCQFVAMNKRKWHSLPDAVKKVFNEVSSDWAEKHAMVWMYYDKTGIEYFKSLSADRQFSVIPMDQRPQWEKPALAVLEKYISDKEAMGLPAKEYVKYFQERVAYYIARQPSEDNAVQWVEKHIKTK
;
A
#
# COMPACT_ATOMS: atom_id res chain seq x y z
N MET A 1 4.19 3.72 -100.69
CA MET A 1 4.82 4.86 -100.03
C MET A 1 4.18 5.15 -98.69
N LYS A 2 5.02 5.27 -97.61
CA LYS A 2 4.81 5.87 -96.31
C LYS A 2 3.96 5.12 -95.28
N ARG A 3 4.69 4.53 -94.39
CA ARG A 3 4.60 4.21 -92.98
C ARG A 3 3.77 5.16 -92.10
N ARG A 4 2.91 4.61 -91.28
CA ARG A 4 2.57 5.17 -89.95
C ARG A 4 2.36 4.01 -88.97
N ASN A 5 3.36 3.81 -88.19
CA ASN A 5 3.34 2.83 -87.07
C ASN A 5 3.33 3.52 -85.73
N SER A 6 2.61 2.87 -84.84
CA SER A 6 3.01 2.54 -83.48
C SER A 6 3.31 3.67 -82.49
N ALA A 7 2.31 3.97 -81.74
CA ALA A 7 2.49 4.62 -80.37
C ALA A 7 1.30 4.35 -79.46
N ILE A 8 0.84 3.07 -79.34
CA ILE A 8 -0.28 2.71 -78.39
C ILE A 8 0.15 1.65 -77.40
N GLY A 9 1.40 1.16 -77.37
CA GLY A 9 1.85 0.04 -76.60
C GLY A 9 2.47 0.36 -75.23
N LEU A 10 2.66 1.63 -74.82
CA LEU A 10 3.48 1.97 -73.61
C LEU A 10 2.73 2.62 -72.47
N TRP A 11 1.41 2.79 -72.52
CA TRP A 11 0.63 3.46 -71.44
C TRP A 11 -0.14 2.52 -70.57
N LEU A 12 -0.19 1.23 -70.84
CA LEU A 12 -0.95 0.24 -70.04
C LEU A 12 -0.13 -0.44 -68.95
N PHE A 13 1.20 -0.35 -68.97
CA PHE A 13 2.05 -0.92 -67.93
C PHE A 13 2.34 0.05 -66.74
N GLY A 14 2.13 1.34 -66.89
CA GLY A 14 2.38 2.34 -65.87
C GLY A 14 1.27 2.48 -64.81
N VAL A 15 0.03 2.09 -65.12
CA VAL A 15 -1.13 2.31 -64.22
C VAL A 15 -1.36 1.14 -63.25
N VAL A 16 -0.89 -0.06 -63.61
CA VAL A 16 -1.03 -1.25 -62.71
C VAL A 16 0.02 -1.24 -61.59
N PHE A 17 1.18 -0.59 -61.75
CA PHE A 17 2.23 -0.54 -60.73
C PHE A 17 1.98 0.53 -59.66
N LEU A 18 1.10 1.52 -59.88
CA LEU A 18 0.75 2.56 -58.91
C LEU A 18 -0.40 2.14 -57.97
N TRP A 19 -1.11 1.04 -58.23
CA TRP A 19 -2.20 0.55 -57.40
C TRP A 19 -1.77 -0.45 -56.31
N ILE A 20 -0.54 -0.96 -56.36
CA ILE A 20 0.00 -1.92 -55.39
C ILE A 20 0.69 -1.24 -54.19
N LEU A 21 0.99 0.06 -54.27
CA LEU A 21 1.65 0.82 -53.22
C LEU A 21 0.69 1.56 -52.24
N SER A 22 -0.62 1.42 -52.41
CA SER A 22 -1.61 2.10 -51.55
C SER A 22 -2.25 1.21 -50.48
N PHE A 23 -1.76 -0.04 -50.29
CA PHE A 23 -2.00 -0.77 -49.08
C PHE A 23 -0.94 -0.33 -48.03
N SER A 24 -0.92 0.97 -47.73
CA SER A 24 -0.42 1.42 -46.46
C SER A 24 -1.29 0.72 -45.42
N THR A 25 -0.75 -0.32 -44.80
CA THR A 25 -1.27 -0.81 -43.50
C THR A 25 -1.41 0.42 -42.63
N ARG A 26 -2.61 0.96 -42.54
CA ARG A 26 -2.98 1.71 -41.34
C ARG A 26 -2.72 0.74 -40.23
N VAL A 27 -1.53 0.80 -39.65
CA VAL A 27 -1.36 0.43 -38.24
C VAL A 27 -2.30 1.40 -37.58
N ASP A 28 -3.52 0.92 -37.25
CA ASP A 28 -4.37 1.59 -36.32
C ASP A 28 -3.47 1.82 -35.12
N ALA A 29 -3.06 3.05 -34.91
CA ALA A 29 -2.51 3.51 -33.66
C ALA A 29 -3.68 3.32 -32.71
N ALA A 30 -3.80 2.09 -32.15
CA ALA A 30 -4.83 1.75 -31.21
C ALA A 30 -4.76 2.83 -30.15
N ASP A 31 -5.87 3.57 -29.95
CA ASP A 31 -5.93 4.72 -29.07
C ASP A 31 -5.19 4.42 -27.77
N LYS A 32 -4.15 5.21 -27.50
CA LYS A 32 -3.31 5.06 -26.30
C LYS A 32 -4.19 5.29 -25.08
N ILE A 33 -4.14 4.36 -24.15
CA ILE A 33 -4.88 4.44 -22.89
C ILE A 33 -3.96 5.10 -21.87
N GLU A 34 -4.28 6.33 -21.52
CA GLU A 34 -3.57 7.07 -20.47
C GLU A 34 -4.31 6.92 -19.15
N LEU A 35 -3.56 6.60 -18.08
CA LEU A 35 -4.09 6.40 -16.74
C LEU A 35 -3.26 7.20 -15.72
N SER A 36 -3.94 7.77 -14.76
CA SER A 36 -3.34 8.41 -13.59
C SER A 36 -3.28 7.44 -12.41
N PHE A 37 -2.16 7.42 -11.66
CA PHE A 37 -2.01 6.60 -10.46
C PHE A 37 -1.56 7.47 -9.28
N SER A 38 -2.47 7.75 -8.35
CA SER A 38 -2.18 8.50 -7.12
C SER A 38 -1.66 7.58 -6.02
N THR A 39 -0.50 7.92 -5.43
CA THR A 39 0.06 7.21 -4.26
C THR A 39 0.20 8.12 -3.05
N ILE A 40 0.21 7.51 -1.86
CA ILE A 40 0.35 8.22 -0.57
C ILE A 40 1.81 8.38 -0.13
N PHE A 41 2.75 7.90 -0.92
CA PHE A 41 4.17 7.93 -0.60
C PHE A 41 4.92 9.04 -1.33
N PRO A 42 5.99 9.61 -0.72
CA PRO A 42 6.88 10.56 -1.38
C PRO A 42 7.52 9.99 -2.66
N GLN A 43 7.98 10.86 -3.55
CA GLN A 43 8.59 10.48 -4.83
C GLN A 43 9.74 9.49 -4.68
N THR A 44 10.60 9.66 -3.66
CA THR A 44 11.79 8.82 -3.43
C THR A 44 11.50 7.53 -2.65
N HIS A 45 10.27 7.33 -2.22
CA HIS A 45 9.88 6.18 -1.43
C HIS A 45 9.81 4.92 -2.30
N LEU A 46 10.33 3.77 -1.80
CA LEU A 46 10.38 2.54 -2.61
C LEU A 46 8.99 2.04 -3.03
N HIS A 47 7.93 2.32 -2.30
CA HIS A 47 6.58 2.02 -2.76
C HIS A 47 6.18 2.86 -3.97
N THR A 48 6.63 4.12 -4.08
CA THR A 48 6.41 4.93 -5.29
C THR A 48 7.26 4.39 -6.45
N VAL A 49 8.49 3.96 -6.18
CA VAL A 49 9.34 3.28 -7.18
C VAL A 49 8.67 1.99 -7.67
N LEU A 50 8.11 1.17 -6.77
CA LEU A 50 7.34 -0.02 -7.16
C LEU A 50 6.12 0.34 -8.01
N ASN A 51 5.38 1.40 -7.67
CA ASN A 51 4.24 1.82 -8.47
C ASN A 51 4.67 2.25 -9.88
N GLN A 52 5.84 2.90 -10.03
CA GLN A 52 6.42 3.18 -11.34
C GLN A 52 6.81 1.90 -12.09
N MET A 53 7.44 0.95 -11.41
CA MET A 53 7.78 -0.35 -12.01
C MET A 53 6.52 -1.12 -12.43
N PHE A 54 5.42 -1.03 -11.66
CA PHE A 54 4.11 -1.57 -12.05
C PHE A 54 3.62 -0.94 -13.35
N ALA A 55 3.67 0.38 -13.44
CA ALA A 55 3.29 1.14 -14.62
C ALA A 55 4.12 0.72 -15.85
N ASP A 56 5.43 0.60 -15.66
CA ASP A 56 6.36 0.20 -16.73
C ASP A 56 6.12 -1.25 -17.19
N GLU A 57 5.80 -2.17 -16.26
CA GLU A 57 5.49 -3.56 -16.61
C GLU A 57 4.16 -3.65 -17.38
N VAL A 58 3.12 -2.93 -16.95
CA VAL A 58 1.86 -2.84 -17.70
C VAL A 58 2.10 -2.26 -19.10
N LYS A 59 2.85 -1.18 -19.20
CA LYS A 59 3.22 -0.58 -20.49
C LYS A 59 3.93 -1.58 -21.40
N LYS A 60 4.93 -2.30 -20.86
CA LYS A 60 5.69 -3.32 -21.60
C LYS A 60 4.78 -4.46 -22.08
N LYS A 61 3.95 -5.03 -21.19
CA LYS A 61 3.07 -6.16 -21.53
C LYS A 61 1.91 -5.79 -22.46
N THR A 62 1.56 -4.51 -22.54
CA THR A 62 0.56 -3.99 -23.48
C THR A 62 1.17 -3.44 -24.76
N ASN A 63 2.48 -3.65 -25.00
CA ASN A 63 3.22 -3.12 -26.15
C ASN A 63 3.05 -1.59 -26.29
N GLY A 64 3.05 -0.86 -25.18
CA GLY A 64 2.89 0.61 -25.15
C GLY A 64 1.46 1.12 -25.28
N LYS A 65 0.46 0.23 -25.38
CA LYS A 65 -0.95 0.63 -25.48
C LYS A 65 -1.46 1.32 -24.22
N VAL A 66 -0.97 0.92 -23.04
CA VAL A 66 -1.32 1.55 -21.75
C VAL A 66 -0.13 2.31 -21.22
N GLU A 67 -0.34 3.55 -20.85
CA GLU A 67 0.64 4.39 -20.15
C GLU A 67 0.04 4.89 -18.83
N ILE A 68 0.79 4.70 -17.72
CA ILE A 68 0.35 5.07 -16.38
C ILE A 68 1.31 6.12 -15.83
N THR A 69 0.78 7.29 -15.48
CA THR A 69 1.55 8.34 -14.80
C THR A 69 1.34 8.23 -13.30
N VAL A 70 2.44 8.04 -12.55
CA VAL A 70 2.42 7.94 -11.09
C VAL A 70 2.58 9.32 -10.46
N TYR A 71 1.65 9.67 -9.58
CA TYR A 71 1.61 10.93 -8.84
C TYR A 71 1.93 10.68 -7.37
N PRO A 72 3.04 11.24 -6.85
CA PRO A 72 3.42 11.10 -5.43
C PRO A 72 2.42 11.78 -4.49
N VAL A 73 2.61 11.57 -3.18
CA VAL A 73 1.72 12.10 -2.13
C VAL A 73 1.41 13.58 -2.31
N GLY A 74 0.11 13.89 -2.24
CA GLY A 74 -0.40 15.27 -2.26
C GLY A 74 -0.41 15.96 -3.63
N THR A 75 0.10 15.32 -4.71
CA THR A 75 0.15 15.95 -6.05
C THR A 75 -1.13 15.75 -6.86
N LEU A 76 -1.83 14.65 -6.69
CA LEU A 76 -3.11 14.40 -7.38
C LEU A 76 -4.27 14.33 -6.40
N THR A 77 -4.13 13.55 -5.32
CA THR A 77 -5.17 13.40 -4.29
C THR A 77 -4.60 13.50 -2.89
N PRO A 78 -5.30 14.14 -1.93
CA PRO A 78 -4.95 14.01 -0.52
C PRO A 78 -5.07 12.54 -0.07
N PRO A 79 -4.18 12.03 0.80
CA PRO A 79 -4.15 10.61 1.20
C PRO A 79 -5.49 10.04 1.66
N ALA A 80 -6.20 10.71 2.55
CA ALA A 80 -7.50 10.27 3.06
C ALA A 80 -8.66 10.39 2.04
N LYS A 81 -8.44 11.05 0.89
CA LYS A 81 -9.45 11.23 -0.17
C LYS A 81 -9.19 10.36 -1.40
N THR A 82 -8.12 9.57 -1.39
CA THR A 82 -7.72 8.79 -2.56
C THR A 82 -8.80 7.77 -2.97
N TYR A 83 -9.44 7.09 -2.02
CA TYR A 83 -10.52 6.15 -2.35
C TYR A 83 -11.69 6.85 -3.07
N ASP A 84 -12.16 7.97 -2.51
CA ASP A 84 -13.25 8.75 -3.12
C ASP A 84 -12.85 9.31 -4.49
N ALA A 85 -11.60 9.73 -4.64
CA ALA A 85 -11.10 10.23 -5.91
C ALA A 85 -11.09 9.12 -6.98
N VAL A 86 -10.70 7.90 -6.62
CA VAL A 86 -10.76 6.74 -7.52
C VAL A 86 -12.21 6.38 -7.84
N SER A 87 -13.09 6.26 -6.85
CA SER A 87 -14.50 5.89 -7.11
C SER A 87 -15.20 6.89 -8.02
N LYS A 88 -14.88 8.19 -7.90
CA LYS A 88 -15.44 9.27 -8.73
C LYS A 88 -14.72 9.47 -10.07
N GLY A 89 -13.58 8.83 -10.30
CA GLY A 89 -12.78 8.94 -11.53
C GLY A 89 -11.93 10.21 -11.63
N ILE A 90 -11.60 10.84 -10.49
CA ILE A 90 -10.61 11.94 -10.40
C ILE A 90 -9.20 11.38 -10.57
N ALA A 91 -8.95 10.19 -10.06
CA ALA A 91 -7.79 9.37 -10.33
C ALA A 91 -8.25 8.04 -10.93
N ASP A 92 -7.53 7.51 -11.95
CA ASP A 92 -7.86 6.22 -12.54
C ASP A 92 -7.46 5.07 -11.61
N ILE A 93 -6.27 5.18 -10.99
CA ILE A 93 -5.74 4.21 -10.02
C ILE A 93 -5.34 4.97 -8.76
N GLY A 94 -5.53 4.35 -7.60
CA GLY A 94 -5.10 4.90 -6.33
C GLY A 94 -4.59 3.85 -5.37
N MET A 95 -3.57 4.22 -4.61
CA MET A 95 -3.01 3.46 -3.50
C MET A 95 -3.16 4.27 -2.22
N SER A 96 -3.86 3.72 -1.22
CA SER A 96 -4.04 4.38 0.08
C SER A 96 -4.36 3.39 1.20
N CYS A 97 -4.36 3.90 2.42
CA CYS A 97 -4.85 3.18 3.60
C CYS A 97 -6.38 3.41 3.73
N PRO A 98 -7.20 2.36 3.69
CA PRO A 98 -8.65 2.51 3.85
C PRO A 98 -9.02 3.04 5.24
N LEU A 99 -8.21 2.75 6.24
CA LEU A 99 -8.45 3.03 7.66
C LEU A 99 -8.31 4.52 8.02
N TRP A 100 -7.86 5.37 7.09
CA TRP A 100 -7.85 6.82 7.27
C TRP A 100 -9.23 7.46 7.06
N VAL A 101 -10.23 6.68 6.61
CA VAL A 101 -11.62 7.10 6.50
C VAL A 101 -12.45 6.33 7.53
N ALA A 102 -12.61 6.92 8.71
CA ALA A 102 -13.29 6.29 9.84
C ALA A 102 -14.67 5.71 9.47
N GLY A 103 -14.94 4.47 9.90
CA GLY A 103 -16.24 3.80 9.78
C GLY A 103 -16.62 3.32 8.37
N ARG A 104 -15.83 3.64 7.34
CA ARG A 104 -16.15 3.25 5.96
C ARG A 104 -15.71 1.83 5.61
N PHE A 105 -14.68 1.31 6.25
CA PHE A 105 -14.06 0.03 5.93
C PHE A 105 -14.12 -0.93 7.14
N PRO A 106 -15.34 -1.33 7.55
CA PRO A 106 -15.55 -2.05 8.81
C PRO A 106 -14.85 -3.41 8.89
N LEU A 107 -14.64 -4.10 7.76
CA LEU A 107 -13.92 -5.36 7.74
C LEU A 107 -12.41 -5.14 7.71
N SER A 108 -11.91 -4.17 6.93
CA SER A 108 -10.47 -3.82 6.91
C SER A 108 -9.96 -3.31 8.27
N GLU A 109 -10.81 -2.76 9.13
CA GLU A 109 -10.45 -2.33 10.48
C GLU A 109 -9.85 -3.44 11.35
N ILE A 110 -10.06 -4.73 11.04
CA ILE A 110 -9.46 -5.87 11.78
C ILE A 110 -7.95 -5.78 11.86
N PHE A 111 -7.27 -5.20 10.86
CA PHE A 111 -5.81 -5.05 10.86
C PHE A 111 -5.31 -4.05 11.89
N GLU A 112 -6.15 -3.12 12.34
CA GLU A 112 -5.83 -2.18 13.43
C GLU A 112 -6.26 -2.71 14.81
N MET A 113 -6.88 -3.89 14.88
CA MET A 113 -7.15 -4.55 16.14
C MET A 113 -5.89 -5.21 16.70
N PRO A 114 -5.78 -5.37 18.03
CA PRO A 114 -4.68 -6.07 18.67
C PRO A 114 -4.47 -7.45 18.04
N SER A 115 -3.26 -7.70 17.57
CA SER A 115 -2.92 -8.94 16.87
C SER A 115 -1.45 -9.29 17.03
N ASP A 116 -1.10 -10.53 16.71
CA ASP A 116 0.27 -11.04 16.73
C ASP A 116 0.92 -11.02 15.34
N ILE A 117 0.42 -10.19 14.41
CA ILE A 117 1.02 -10.04 13.08
C ILE A 117 2.47 -9.54 13.24
N PRO A 118 3.49 -10.32 12.82
CA PRO A 118 4.88 -9.92 12.97
C PRO A 118 5.41 -9.14 11.76
N SER A 119 4.89 -9.39 10.56
CA SER A 119 5.45 -8.87 9.31
C SER A 119 4.38 -8.51 8.27
N SER A 120 4.77 -7.67 7.34
CA SER A 120 3.96 -7.26 6.19
C SER A 120 3.62 -8.42 5.24
N TRP A 121 4.47 -9.43 5.16
CA TRP A 121 4.17 -10.62 4.36
C TRP A 121 2.94 -11.36 4.94
N VAL A 122 2.88 -11.50 6.26
CA VAL A 122 1.73 -12.08 6.95
C VAL A 122 0.48 -11.21 6.73
N THR A 123 0.57 -9.90 6.95
CA THR A 123 -0.54 -8.95 6.71
C THR A 123 -1.10 -9.11 5.29
N THR A 124 -0.22 -9.09 4.29
CA THR A 124 -0.60 -9.13 2.88
C THR A 124 -1.32 -10.42 2.51
N ARG A 125 -0.82 -11.56 2.99
CA ARG A 125 -1.44 -12.87 2.75
C ARG A 125 -2.78 -13.03 3.47
N VAL A 126 -2.85 -12.60 4.72
CA VAL A 126 -4.10 -12.62 5.49
C VAL A 126 -5.15 -11.74 4.81
N TYR A 127 -4.75 -10.55 4.33
CA TYR A 127 -5.68 -9.64 3.66
C TYR A 127 -6.26 -10.23 2.38
N ALA A 128 -5.43 -10.86 1.56
CA ALA A 128 -5.87 -11.54 0.36
C ALA A 128 -6.88 -12.68 0.65
N ASP A 129 -6.62 -13.48 1.69
CA ASP A 129 -7.51 -14.57 2.10
C ASP A 129 -8.85 -14.06 2.62
N LEU A 130 -8.82 -13.01 3.45
CA LEU A 130 -10.03 -12.37 3.97
C LEU A 130 -10.88 -11.77 2.84
N TYR A 131 -10.25 -11.02 1.94
CA TYR A 131 -10.92 -10.40 0.80
C TYR A 131 -11.59 -11.46 -0.09
N LYS A 132 -10.88 -12.56 -0.35
CA LYS A 132 -11.40 -13.68 -1.15
C LYS A 132 -12.59 -14.38 -0.48
N LYS A 133 -12.52 -14.60 0.84
CA LYS A 133 -13.56 -15.34 1.56
C LYS A 133 -14.82 -14.52 1.78
N TYR A 134 -14.68 -13.23 2.14
CA TYR A 134 -15.81 -12.42 2.61
C TYR A 134 -16.35 -11.43 1.58
N THR A 135 -15.73 -11.32 0.40
CA THR A 135 -16.16 -10.41 -0.69
C THR A 135 -16.48 -9.00 -0.15
N PHE A 136 -15.46 -8.24 0.19
CA PHE A 136 -15.61 -6.96 0.90
C PHE A 136 -16.45 -5.94 0.12
N LYS A 137 -17.71 -5.75 0.53
CA LYS A 137 -18.59 -4.73 -0.01
C LYS A 137 -18.06 -3.31 0.15
N GLU A 138 -17.17 -3.08 1.13
CA GLU A 138 -16.52 -1.80 1.36
C GLU A 138 -15.68 -1.30 0.18
N TYR A 139 -15.35 -2.21 -0.78
CA TYR A 139 -14.67 -1.89 -2.03
C TYR A 139 -15.58 -1.94 -3.28
N GLU A 140 -16.89 -2.00 -3.11
CA GLU A 140 -17.82 -2.19 -4.25
C GLU A 140 -17.81 -1.06 -5.28
N ASP A 141 -17.39 0.15 -4.90
CA ASP A 141 -17.32 1.33 -5.77
C ASP A 141 -16.08 1.36 -6.67
N VAL A 142 -15.12 0.46 -6.46
CA VAL A 142 -13.85 0.40 -7.19
C VAL A 142 -13.57 -1.03 -7.69
N HIS A 143 -12.58 -1.17 -8.56
CA HIS A 143 -12.00 -2.45 -8.90
C HIS A 143 -10.67 -2.61 -8.16
N VAL A 144 -10.60 -3.54 -7.20
CA VAL A 144 -9.37 -3.83 -6.46
C VAL A 144 -8.39 -4.54 -7.38
N LEU A 145 -7.20 -3.96 -7.57
CA LEU A 145 -6.12 -4.59 -8.30
C LEU A 145 -5.34 -5.55 -7.40
N PHE A 146 -4.94 -5.07 -6.22
CA PHE A 146 -4.33 -5.89 -5.18
C PHE A 146 -4.40 -5.21 -3.83
N LEU A 147 -4.21 -6.02 -2.77
CA LEU A 147 -4.21 -5.60 -1.38
C LEU A 147 -2.87 -6.00 -0.75
N HIS A 148 -2.34 -5.14 0.09
CA HIS A 148 -1.13 -5.41 0.86
C HIS A 148 -1.17 -4.65 2.18
N GLY A 149 -0.16 -4.83 3.02
CA GLY A 149 -0.08 -4.06 4.25
C GLY A 149 1.29 -4.13 4.90
N PRO A 150 1.59 -3.21 5.82
CA PRO A 150 2.82 -3.22 6.61
C PRO A 150 2.82 -4.32 7.67
N GLY A 151 3.93 -4.44 8.39
CA GLY A 151 4.06 -5.27 9.58
C GLY A 151 3.42 -4.62 10.83
N ARG A 152 4.00 -4.96 11.98
CA ARG A 152 3.50 -4.46 13.28
C ARG A 152 3.91 -3.00 13.54
N ASN A 153 3.07 -2.28 14.27
CA ASN A 153 3.40 -0.95 14.77
C ASN A 153 4.40 -1.02 15.94
N VAL A 154 5.21 0.02 16.05
CA VAL A 154 6.12 0.27 17.17
C VAL A 154 5.80 1.63 17.79
N ILE A 155 6.25 1.84 19.03
CA ILE A 155 6.17 3.13 19.71
C ILE A 155 7.50 3.83 19.49
N ALA A 156 7.49 5.02 18.89
CA ALA A 156 8.70 5.79 18.69
C ALA A 156 8.52 7.20 19.28
N THR A 157 9.44 7.64 20.16
CA THR A 157 9.28 8.86 20.97
C THR A 157 10.52 9.74 20.93
N LYS A 158 10.33 11.03 21.20
CA LYS A 158 11.40 12.07 21.22
C LYS A 158 12.22 12.04 22.50
N SER A 159 11.55 11.97 23.65
CA SER A 159 12.18 12.29 24.94
C SER A 159 11.92 11.26 26.03
N THR A 160 10.91 10.43 25.88
CA THR A 160 10.49 9.45 26.90
C THR A 160 10.77 8.05 26.39
N GLN A 161 11.64 7.31 27.08
CA GLN A 161 11.79 5.88 26.84
C GLN A 161 10.59 5.14 27.43
N VAL A 162 9.95 4.31 26.62
CA VAL A 162 8.82 3.48 27.05
C VAL A 162 9.35 2.10 27.41
N ASN A 163 9.36 1.78 28.71
CA ASN A 163 9.81 0.49 29.26
C ASN A 163 8.65 -0.33 29.84
N LYS A 164 7.52 0.33 30.11
CA LYS A 164 6.28 -0.26 30.65
C LYS A 164 5.08 0.56 30.21
N LEU A 165 3.89 0.02 30.37
CA LEU A 165 2.64 0.63 29.90
C LEU A 165 2.41 2.04 30.50
N GLU A 166 2.73 2.23 31.79
CA GLU A 166 2.53 3.50 32.49
C GLU A 166 3.34 4.67 31.93
N ASP A 167 4.47 4.37 31.24
CA ASP A 167 5.31 5.40 30.62
C ASP A 167 4.62 6.10 29.43
N LEU A 168 3.51 5.53 28.93
CA LEU A 168 2.69 6.12 27.88
C LEU A 168 1.76 7.23 28.39
N ARG A 169 1.55 7.31 29.71
CA ARG A 169 0.55 8.24 30.26
C ARG A 169 0.81 9.69 29.86
N GLY A 170 -0.16 10.28 29.16
CA GLY A 170 -0.13 11.67 28.73
C GLY A 170 0.74 11.96 27.50
N LEU A 171 1.51 11.00 26.97
CA LEU A 171 2.27 11.19 25.75
C LEU A 171 1.33 11.42 24.57
N LYS A 172 1.56 12.47 23.81
CA LYS A 172 0.84 12.77 22.57
C LYS A 172 1.43 11.93 21.44
N LEU A 173 0.76 10.84 21.12
CA LEU A 173 1.23 9.93 20.08
C LEU A 173 0.43 10.13 18.78
N ARG A 174 1.16 10.35 17.69
CA ARG A 174 0.55 10.26 16.35
C ARG A 174 0.08 8.83 16.14
N THR A 175 -1.15 8.72 15.72
CA THR A 175 -1.78 7.47 15.29
C THR A 175 -2.85 7.76 14.26
N SER A 176 -3.59 6.75 13.77
CA SER A 176 -4.67 6.94 12.79
C SER A 176 -5.65 5.77 12.86
N GLY A 177 -6.84 5.97 12.30
CA GLY A 177 -7.84 4.91 12.23
C GLY A 177 -8.29 4.41 13.59
N ALA A 178 -8.55 3.11 13.70
CA ALA A 178 -9.02 2.47 14.92
C ALA A 178 -7.93 2.30 16.00
N THR A 179 -6.65 2.48 15.64
CA THR A 179 -5.55 2.46 16.63
C THR A 179 -5.62 3.62 17.62
N ILE A 180 -6.46 4.64 17.36
CA ILE A 180 -6.79 5.72 18.29
C ILE A 180 -7.32 5.16 19.61
N ASP A 181 -8.26 4.22 19.54
CA ASP A 181 -8.86 3.62 20.74
C ASP A 181 -7.82 2.83 21.53
N LEU A 182 -6.96 2.07 20.87
CA LEU A 182 -5.90 1.31 21.54
C LEU A 182 -4.91 2.23 22.26
N VAL A 183 -4.39 3.25 21.58
CA VAL A 183 -3.44 4.21 22.14
C VAL A 183 -4.05 4.93 23.35
N LYS A 184 -5.36 5.25 23.29
CA LYS A 184 -6.10 5.87 24.39
C LYS A 184 -6.26 4.91 25.58
N THR A 185 -6.57 3.63 25.35
CA THR A 185 -6.70 2.64 26.44
C THR A 185 -5.36 2.37 27.13
N TRP A 186 -4.25 2.56 26.44
CA TRP A 186 -2.90 2.51 27.03
C TRP A 186 -2.51 3.77 27.82
N GLY A 187 -3.38 4.79 27.87
CA GLY A 187 -3.18 6.01 28.65
C GLY A 187 -2.45 7.13 27.92
N ALA A 188 -2.09 6.95 26.66
CA ALA A 188 -1.54 8.01 25.85
C ALA A 188 -2.65 8.92 25.26
N VAL A 189 -2.27 10.06 24.71
CA VAL A 189 -3.14 11.04 24.08
C VAL A 189 -3.01 10.91 22.55
N PRO A 190 -3.94 10.26 21.86
CA PRO A 190 -3.85 10.08 20.43
C PRO A 190 -3.96 11.41 19.67
N ARG A 191 -3.19 11.55 18.62
CA ARG A 191 -3.24 12.66 17.65
C ARG A 191 -3.37 12.09 16.23
N ALA A 192 -4.58 12.22 15.68
CA ALA A 192 -4.87 11.75 14.32
C ALA A 192 -4.32 12.72 13.28
N MET A 193 -3.44 12.25 12.41
CA MET A 193 -2.92 13.00 11.26
C MET A 193 -2.32 12.07 10.21
N ALA A 194 -2.19 12.55 8.97
CA ALA A 194 -1.50 11.83 7.91
C ALA A 194 -0.02 11.62 8.26
N MET A 195 0.59 10.52 7.75
CA MET A 195 2.01 10.26 8.05
C MET A 195 2.94 11.31 7.47
N SER A 196 2.57 11.91 6.35
CA SER A 196 3.32 13.03 5.72
C SER A 196 3.44 14.27 6.60
N GLU A 197 2.58 14.44 7.62
CA GLU A 197 2.59 15.57 8.55
C GLU A 197 3.41 15.29 9.81
N ALA A 198 3.73 14.00 10.06
CA ALA A 198 4.29 13.55 11.33
C ALA A 198 5.69 14.12 11.62
N TYR A 199 6.56 14.21 10.59
CA TYR A 199 7.91 14.77 10.77
C TYR A 199 7.85 16.21 11.31
N GLU A 200 7.02 17.04 10.69
CA GLU A 200 6.88 18.45 11.09
C GLU A 200 6.24 18.57 12.48
N ALA A 201 5.20 17.76 12.76
CA ALA A 201 4.54 17.74 14.07
C ALA A 201 5.49 17.31 15.19
N LEU A 202 6.37 16.32 14.95
CA LEU A 202 7.44 15.90 15.84
C LEU A 202 8.46 17.03 16.04
N SER A 203 8.96 17.63 14.96
CA SER A 203 9.95 18.70 15.01
C SER A 203 9.46 19.89 15.85
N LYS A 204 8.21 20.29 15.65
CA LYS A 204 7.57 21.42 16.38
C LYS A 204 7.08 21.05 17.80
N GLY A 205 7.17 19.78 18.23
CA GLY A 205 6.69 19.34 19.55
C GLY A 205 5.15 19.32 19.69
N VAL A 206 4.41 19.28 18.58
CA VAL A 206 2.95 19.10 18.58
C VAL A 206 2.60 17.69 19.07
N ILE A 207 3.45 16.73 18.74
CA ILE A 207 3.39 15.33 19.21
C ILE A 207 4.72 14.94 19.86
N ASP A 208 4.65 13.99 20.80
CA ASP A 208 5.79 13.47 21.54
C ASP A 208 6.37 12.20 20.88
N GLY A 209 5.59 11.56 20.00
CA GLY A 209 5.99 10.33 19.31
C GLY A 209 4.96 9.83 18.31
N ASN A 210 5.26 8.65 17.74
CA ASN A 210 4.41 7.92 16.81
C ASN A 210 4.07 6.53 17.36
N PHE A 211 2.85 6.06 17.12
CA PHE A 211 2.52 4.65 17.08
C PHE A 211 2.31 4.29 15.61
N ALA A 212 3.31 3.70 14.99
CA ALA A 212 3.36 3.44 13.56
C ALA A 212 4.37 2.33 13.24
N VAL A 213 4.38 1.84 12.01
CA VAL A 213 5.32 0.82 11.53
C VAL A 213 6.77 1.34 11.48
N PRO A 214 7.80 0.49 11.61
CA PRO A 214 9.22 0.90 11.58
C PRO A 214 9.64 1.59 10.25
N GLU A 215 8.94 1.29 9.15
CA GLU A 215 9.16 1.93 7.84
C GLU A 215 9.24 3.46 7.94
N VAL A 216 8.37 4.08 8.75
CA VAL A 216 8.29 5.56 8.84
C VAL A 216 9.58 6.21 9.35
N LEU A 217 10.42 5.44 10.05
CA LEU A 217 11.70 5.92 10.56
C LEU A 217 12.60 6.38 9.42
N LYS A 218 12.65 5.63 8.32
CA LYS A 218 13.47 5.91 7.14
C LYS A 218 12.64 6.54 6.00
N GLY A 219 11.49 5.96 5.68
CA GLY A 219 10.66 6.38 4.55
C GLY A 219 10.09 7.79 4.69
N PHE A 220 9.78 8.21 5.91
CA PHE A 220 9.32 9.57 6.26
C PHE A 220 10.33 10.34 7.13
N LYS A 221 11.56 9.83 7.26
CA LYS A 221 12.68 10.46 7.99
C LYS A 221 12.39 10.76 9.47
N THR A 222 11.38 10.16 10.07
CA THR A 222 11.00 10.47 11.45
C THR A 222 12.08 10.08 12.46
N ALA A 223 12.98 9.14 12.12
CA ALA A 223 14.15 8.80 12.94
C ALA A 223 15.04 10.00 13.28
N GLU A 224 15.11 11.01 12.39
CA GLU A 224 15.97 12.18 12.60
C GLU A 224 15.57 13.01 13.85
N VAL A 225 14.27 12.93 14.25
CA VAL A 225 13.69 13.70 15.34
C VAL A 225 13.23 12.84 16.53
N LEU A 226 13.51 11.53 16.51
CA LEU A 226 13.13 10.57 17.55
C LEU A 226 14.38 10.01 18.25
N LYS A 227 14.29 9.69 19.55
CA LYS A 227 15.39 9.11 20.35
C LYS A 227 15.16 7.67 20.78
N PHE A 228 13.91 7.26 20.90
CA PHE A 228 13.55 5.94 21.43
C PHE A 228 12.61 5.23 20.46
N VAL A 229 12.85 3.94 20.25
CA VAL A 229 11.96 3.03 19.53
C VAL A 229 11.74 1.81 20.38
N THR A 230 10.48 1.53 20.70
CA THR A 230 10.07 0.44 21.57
C THR A 230 9.10 -0.49 20.85
N VAL A 231 9.39 -1.78 20.84
CA VAL A 231 8.47 -2.81 20.36
C VAL A 231 7.57 -3.24 21.52
N PRO A 232 6.27 -2.95 21.49
CA PRO A 232 5.36 -3.38 22.54
C PRO A 232 5.04 -4.88 22.40
N PRO A 233 4.66 -5.59 23.48
CA PRO A 233 4.36 -7.03 23.46
C PRO A 233 3.00 -7.33 22.81
N VAL A 234 2.14 -6.31 22.67
CA VAL A 234 0.89 -6.33 21.89
C VAL A 234 0.95 -5.19 20.90
N SER A 235 0.55 -5.44 19.68
CA SER A 235 0.58 -4.42 18.63
C SER A 235 -0.60 -4.58 17.67
N THR A 236 -0.64 -3.72 16.68
CA THR A 236 -1.57 -3.74 15.55
C THR A 236 -0.77 -3.67 14.27
N SER A 237 -1.43 -3.91 13.15
CA SER A 237 -0.89 -3.64 11.83
C SER A 237 -1.69 -2.51 11.15
N SER A 238 -1.69 -2.50 9.84
CA SER A 238 -2.54 -1.67 8.99
C SER A 238 -2.72 -2.39 7.65
N CYS A 239 -3.45 -1.79 6.73
CA CYS A 239 -3.63 -2.35 5.40
C CYS A 239 -3.68 -1.26 4.33
N GLN A 240 -3.39 -1.66 3.09
CA GLN A 240 -3.36 -0.78 1.93
C GLN A 240 -4.13 -1.43 0.79
N PHE A 241 -4.82 -0.62 0.01
CA PHE A 241 -5.40 -1.03 -1.26
C PHE A 241 -4.66 -0.41 -2.43
N VAL A 242 -4.65 -1.10 -3.55
CA VAL A 242 -4.43 -0.54 -4.87
C VAL A 242 -5.66 -0.88 -5.71
N ALA A 243 -6.37 0.16 -6.13
CA ALA A 243 -7.65 -0.01 -6.81
C ALA A 243 -7.76 0.93 -8.01
N MET A 244 -8.55 0.51 -9.00
CA MET A 244 -8.86 1.28 -10.20
C MET A 244 -10.32 1.73 -10.17
N ASN A 245 -10.60 2.88 -10.79
CA ASN A 245 -11.96 3.34 -11.02
C ASN A 245 -12.77 2.26 -11.76
N LYS A 246 -13.95 1.91 -11.21
CA LYS A 246 -14.74 0.79 -11.72
C LYS A 246 -15.21 0.99 -13.16
N ARG A 247 -15.60 2.22 -13.54
CA ARG A 247 -16.01 2.53 -14.93
C ARG A 247 -14.82 2.44 -15.88
N LYS A 248 -13.66 2.98 -15.48
CA LYS A 248 -12.41 2.87 -16.26
C LYS A 248 -12.06 1.40 -16.47
N TRP A 249 -12.07 0.56 -15.42
CA TRP A 249 -11.84 -0.88 -15.53
C TRP A 249 -12.77 -1.53 -16.54
N HIS A 250 -14.07 -1.25 -16.49
CA HIS A 250 -15.04 -1.83 -17.42
C HIS A 250 -14.81 -1.38 -18.86
N SER A 251 -14.31 -0.17 -19.09
CA SER A 251 -14.01 0.35 -20.43
C SER A 251 -12.73 -0.21 -21.05
N LEU A 252 -11.87 -0.86 -20.27
CA LEU A 252 -10.63 -1.43 -20.79
C LEU A 252 -10.92 -2.65 -21.68
N PRO A 253 -10.16 -2.83 -22.79
CA PRO A 253 -10.20 -4.05 -23.59
C PRO A 253 -9.85 -5.29 -22.75
N ASP A 254 -10.43 -6.44 -23.06
CA ASP A 254 -10.21 -7.68 -22.29
C ASP A 254 -8.75 -8.12 -22.27
N ALA A 255 -8.02 -7.92 -23.37
CA ALA A 255 -6.59 -8.18 -23.40
C ALA A 255 -5.80 -7.30 -22.40
N VAL A 256 -6.21 -6.04 -22.21
CA VAL A 256 -5.60 -5.13 -21.23
C VAL A 256 -5.97 -5.56 -19.80
N LYS A 257 -7.24 -5.90 -19.54
CA LYS A 257 -7.69 -6.45 -18.23
C LYS A 257 -6.89 -7.70 -17.85
N LYS A 258 -6.64 -8.60 -18.82
CA LYS A 258 -5.81 -9.79 -18.59
C LYS A 258 -4.40 -9.42 -18.13
N VAL A 259 -3.76 -8.42 -18.76
CA VAL A 259 -2.44 -7.92 -18.35
C VAL A 259 -2.49 -7.36 -16.93
N PHE A 260 -3.48 -6.52 -16.59
CA PHE A 260 -3.62 -5.99 -15.23
C PHE A 260 -3.77 -7.11 -14.19
N ASN A 261 -4.63 -8.11 -14.44
CA ASN A 261 -4.82 -9.23 -13.52
C ASN A 261 -3.53 -10.04 -13.34
N GLU A 262 -2.79 -10.31 -14.41
CA GLU A 262 -1.54 -11.05 -14.38
C GLU A 262 -0.47 -10.27 -13.60
N VAL A 263 -0.27 -8.99 -13.90
CA VAL A 263 0.70 -8.14 -13.22
C VAL A 263 0.33 -7.97 -11.75
N SER A 264 -0.92 -7.67 -11.44
CA SER A 264 -1.40 -7.43 -10.06
C SER A 264 -1.20 -8.63 -9.13
N SER A 265 -1.24 -9.87 -9.66
CA SER A 265 -1.10 -11.09 -8.84
C SER A 265 0.22 -11.14 -8.04
N ASP A 266 1.31 -10.63 -8.62
CA ASP A 266 2.64 -10.65 -8.01
C ASP A 266 2.97 -9.37 -7.24
N TRP A 267 2.23 -8.27 -7.51
CA TRP A 267 2.58 -6.96 -6.98
C TRP A 267 2.32 -6.81 -5.50
N ALA A 268 1.29 -7.45 -4.97
CA ALA A 268 1.03 -7.50 -3.53
C ALA A 268 2.25 -8.01 -2.75
N GLU A 269 2.90 -9.09 -3.24
CA GLU A 269 4.08 -9.66 -2.60
C GLU A 269 5.31 -8.76 -2.71
N LYS A 270 5.52 -8.13 -3.88
CA LYS A 270 6.60 -7.15 -4.05
C LYS A 270 6.48 -5.99 -3.05
N HIS A 271 5.27 -5.49 -2.82
CA HIS A 271 5.00 -4.49 -1.78
C HIS A 271 5.27 -5.04 -0.37
N ALA A 272 4.89 -6.28 -0.08
CA ALA A 272 5.19 -6.91 1.20
C ALA A 272 6.70 -7.01 1.45
N MET A 273 7.49 -7.37 0.44
CA MET A 273 8.96 -7.42 0.55
C MET A 273 9.57 -6.03 0.81
N VAL A 274 9.04 -4.98 0.18
CA VAL A 274 9.49 -3.59 0.44
C VAL A 274 9.14 -3.14 1.85
N TRP A 275 7.97 -3.50 2.37
CA TRP A 275 7.61 -3.23 3.76
C TRP A 275 8.60 -3.91 4.73
N MET A 276 8.85 -5.23 4.57
CA MET A 276 9.81 -5.96 5.41
C MET A 276 11.22 -5.37 5.32
N TYR A 277 11.64 -4.98 4.11
CA TYR A 277 12.90 -4.26 3.91
C TYR A 277 12.98 -3.00 4.75
N TYR A 278 11.92 -2.18 4.72
CA TYR A 278 11.89 -0.95 5.49
C TYR A 278 11.79 -1.18 7.00
N ASP A 279 11.04 -2.20 7.44
CA ASP A 279 10.93 -2.52 8.86
C ASP A 279 12.32 -2.79 9.45
N LYS A 280 13.15 -3.59 8.77
CA LYS A 280 14.53 -3.84 9.18
C LYS A 280 15.42 -2.61 9.00
N THR A 281 15.52 -2.09 7.78
CA THR A 281 16.45 -0.99 7.49
C THR A 281 16.05 0.34 8.13
N GLY A 282 14.78 0.52 8.49
CA GLY A 282 14.30 1.67 9.26
C GLY A 282 14.86 1.67 10.68
N ILE A 283 14.85 0.51 11.35
CA ILE A 283 15.45 0.34 12.69
C ILE A 283 16.98 0.49 12.61
N GLU A 284 17.62 -0.10 11.60
CA GLU A 284 19.06 0.04 11.38
C GLU A 284 19.46 1.51 11.14
N TYR A 285 18.71 2.21 10.29
CA TYR A 285 18.90 3.65 10.05
C TYR A 285 18.74 4.46 11.33
N PHE A 286 17.67 4.22 12.11
CA PHE A 286 17.47 4.88 13.39
C PHE A 286 18.68 4.71 14.32
N LYS A 287 19.18 3.48 14.49
CA LYS A 287 20.35 3.18 15.34
C LYS A 287 21.64 3.82 14.83
N SER A 288 21.78 4.01 13.52
CA SER A 288 22.99 4.57 12.90
C SER A 288 23.11 6.08 13.04
N LEU A 289 22.03 6.80 13.34
CA LEU A 289 22.05 8.27 13.39
C LEU A 289 22.84 8.84 14.57
N SER A 290 22.83 8.18 15.72
CA SER A 290 23.57 8.60 16.91
C SER A 290 23.64 7.48 17.96
N ALA A 291 24.70 7.47 18.77
CA ALA A 291 24.89 6.49 19.85
C ALA A 291 23.85 6.65 21.00
N ASP A 292 23.16 7.79 21.09
CA ASP A 292 22.11 8.03 22.09
C ASP A 292 20.72 7.50 21.65
N ARG A 293 20.62 6.90 20.45
CA ARG A 293 19.41 6.25 19.96
C ARG A 293 19.20 4.90 20.64
N GLN A 294 18.04 4.70 21.22
CA GLN A 294 17.76 3.49 21.98
C GLN A 294 16.60 2.70 21.33
N PHE A 295 16.89 1.46 21.04
CA PHE A 295 15.90 0.47 20.59
C PHE A 295 15.68 -0.56 21.68
N SER A 296 14.44 -0.80 22.05
CA SER A 296 14.06 -1.77 23.09
C SER A 296 12.87 -2.62 22.65
N VAL A 297 12.76 -3.79 23.27
CA VAL A 297 11.61 -4.68 23.16
C VAL A 297 11.07 -4.88 24.57
N ILE A 298 9.79 -4.61 24.78
CA ILE A 298 9.14 -4.87 26.06
C ILE A 298 9.11 -6.39 26.31
N PRO A 299 9.60 -6.87 27.46
CA PRO A 299 9.61 -8.28 27.79
C PRO A 299 8.20 -8.90 27.77
N MET A 300 8.11 -10.17 27.35
CA MET A 300 6.81 -10.85 27.18
C MET A 300 6.09 -11.15 28.52
N ASP A 301 6.79 -11.13 29.66
CA ASP A 301 6.18 -11.21 30.99
C ASP A 301 5.31 -9.99 31.31
N GLN A 302 5.54 -8.85 30.68
CA GLN A 302 4.68 -7.67 30.75
C GLN A 302 3.45 -7.73 29.82
N ARG A 303 3.37 -8.72 28.91
CA ARG A 303 2.26 -8.83 27.95
C ARG A 303 0.86 -8.72 28.59
N PRO A 304 0.55 -9.37 29.72
CA PRO A 304 -0.80 -9.29 30.30
C PRO A 304 -1.26 -7.87 30.64
N GLN A 305 -0.34 -6.98 31.02
CA GLN A 305 -0.66 -5.58 31.36
C GLN A 305 -1.06 -4.77 30.10
N TRP A 306 -0.41 -5.04 28.95
CA TRP A 306 -0.70 -4.40 27.68
C TRP A 306 -1.92 -5.00 26.97
N GLU A 307 -2.11 -6.32 27.13
CA GLU A 307 -3.17 -7.08 26.46
C GLU A 307 -4.54 -6.82 27.08
N LYS A 308 -4.64 -6.76 28.41
CA LYS A 308 -5.92 -6.56 29.09
C LYS A 308 -6.70 -5.32 28.59
N PRO A 309 -6.13 -4.11 28.51
CA PRO A 309 -6.82 -2.96 27.93
C PRO A 309 -7.03 -3.10 26.41
N ALA A 310 -6.14 -3.80 25.71
CA ALA A 310 -6.25 -4.02 24.27
C ALA A 310 -7.40 -4.95 23.88
N LEU A 311 -7.68 -5.99 24.70
CA LEU A 311 -8.81 -6.90 24.49
C LEU A 311 -10.15 -6.16 24.50
N ALA A 312 -10.32 -5.14 25.33
CA ALA A 312 -11.54 -4.33 25.34
C ALA A 312 -11.79 -3.61 23.99
N VAL A 313 -10.72 -3.23 23.28
CA VAL A 313 -10.82 -2.64 21.93
C VAL A 313 -11.29 -3.69 20.92
N LEU A 314 -10.77 -4.92 20.99
CA LEU A 314 -11.20 -6.02 20.14
C LEU A 314 -12.67 -6.43 20.42
N GLU A 315 -13.06 -6.50 21.67
CA GLU A 315 -14.44 -6.82 22.07
C GLU A 315 -15.40 -5.74 21.57
N LYS A 316 -15.02 -4.47 21.68
CA LYS A 316 -15.80 -3.36 21.12
C LYS A 316 -15.93 -3.47 19.60
N TYR A 317 -14.83 -3.76 18.90
CA TYR A 317 -14.87 -4.00 17.44
C TYR A 317 -15.88 -5.10 17.10
N ILE A 318 -15.82 -6.24 17.76
CA ILE A 318 -16.73 -7.37 17.52
C ILE A 318 -18.19 -6.91 17.73
N SER A 319 -18.48 -6.27 18.86
CA SER A 319 -19.84 -5.81 19.21
C SER A 319 -20.37 -4.81 18.17
N ASP A 320 -19.56 -3.82 17.80
CA ASP A 320 -19.96 -2.79 16.83
C ASP A 320 -20.24 -3.41 15.44
N LYS A 321 -19.40 -4.37 14.99
CA LYS A 321 -19.59 -5.00 13.67
C LYS A 321 -20.75 -5.99 13.66
N GLU A 322 -21.02 -6.71 14.76
CA GLU A 322 -22.23 -7.54 14.90
C GLU A 322 -23.51 -6.67 14.87
N ALA A 323 -23.49 -5.51 15.52
CA ALA A 323 -24.60 -4.54 15.45
C ALA A 323 -24.86 -4.02 14.03
N MET A 324 -23.85 -4.02 13.15
CA MET A 324 -23.98 -3.73 11.73
C MET A 324 -24.45 -4.94 10.88
N GLY A 325 -24.70 -6.10 11.50
CA GLY A 325 -25.08 -7.33 10.81
C GLY A 325 -23.90 -8.09 10.18
N LEU A 326 -22.67 -7.78 10.55
CA LEU A 326 -21.47 -8.48 10.05
C LEU A 326 -21.13 -9.67 10.96
N PRO A 327 -20.61 -10.78 10.44
CA PRO A 327 -20.27 -11.98 11.22
C PRO A 327 -18.93 -11.80 11.96
N ALA A 328 -18.85 -10.81 12.86
CA ALA A 328 -17.58 -10.33 13.40
C ALA A 328 -16.81 -11.40 14.19
N LYS A 329 -17.47 -12.22 15.00
CA LYS A 329 -16.81 -13.31 15.73
C LYS A 329 -16.17 -14.34 14.82
N GLU A 330 -16.89 -14.78 13.77
CA GLU A 330 -16.35 -15.73 12.79
C GLU A 330 -15.19 -15.09 12.02
N TYR A 331 -15.34 -13.83 11.66
CA TYR A 331 -14.35 -13.06 10.93
C TYR A 331 -13.04 -12.90 11.71
N VAL A 332 -13.12 -12.52 13.01
CA VAL A 332 -11.98 -12.42 13.90
C VAL A 332 -11.30 -13.79 14.10
N LYS A 333 -12.09 -14.85 14.32
CA LYS A 333 -11.54 -16.22 14.44
C LYS A 333 -10.76 -16.61 13.17
N TYR A 334 -11.36 -16.43 12.01
CA TYR A 334 -10.69 -16.74 10.75
C TYR A 334 -9.43 -15.89 10.54
N PHE A 335 -9.47 -14.60 10.86
CA PHE A 335 -8.29 -13.73 10.83
C PHE A 335 -7.16 -14.31 11.69
N GLN A 336 -7.43 -14.65 12.94
CA GLN A 336 -6.43 -15.22 13.87
C GLN A 336 -5.86 -16.56 13.37
N GLU A 337 -6.70 -17.44 12.83
CA GLU A 337 -6.27 -18.70 12.21
C GLU A 337 -5.34 -18.46 11.03
N ARG A 338 -5.65 -17.46 10.15
CA ARG A 338 -4.81 -17.14 9.01
C ARG A 338 -3.50 -16.49 9.43
N VAL A 339 -3.51 -15.61 10.45
CA VAL A 339 -2.30 -15.04 11.04
C VAL A 339 -1.38 -16.16 11.52
N ALA A 340 -1.87 -17.08 12.36
CA ALA A 340 -1.08 -18.22 12.87
C ALA A 340 -0.53 -19.10 11.73
N TYR A 341 -1.34 -19.37 10.71
CA TYR A 341 -0.94 -20.16 9.54
C TYR A 341 0.23 -19.53 8.78
N TYR A 342 0.20 -18.21 8.58
CA TYR A 342 1.23 -17.51 7.80
C TYR A 342 2.49 -17.18 8.60
N ILE A 343 2.40 -16.99 9.92
CA ILE A 343 3.59 -16.81 10.78
C ILE A 343 4.57 -17.98 10.60
N ALA A 344 4.06 -19.21 10.56
CA ALA A 344 4.90 -20.40 10.38
C ALA A 344 5.54 -20.55 8.98
N ARG A 345 5.20 -19.67 8.03
CA ARG A 345 5.58 -19.78 6.59
C ARG A 345 6.25 -18.53 6.03
N GLN A 346 6.37 -17.48 6.84
CA GLN A 346 6.90 -16.21 6.35
C GLN A 346 8.40 -16.30 6.02
N PRO A 347 8.86 -15.55 5.00
CA PRO A 347 10.28 -15.40 4.71
C PRO A 347 10.97 -14.62 5.84
N SER A 348 12.29 -14.76 5.94
CA SER A 348 13.08 -13.94 6.85
C SER A 348 13.17 -12.47 6.35
N GLU A 349 13.45 -11.55 7.26
CA GLU A 349 13.72 -10.14 6.88
C GLU A 349 14.94 -10.02 5.96
N ASP A 350 15.96 -10.89 6.11
CA ASP A 350 17.12 -10.93 5.25
C ASP A 350 16.78 -11.31 3.80
N ASN A 351 15.81 -12.19 3.60
CA ASN A 351 15.30 -12.50 2.26
C ASN A 351 14.69 -11.26 1.61
N ALA A 352 13.95 -10.44 2.37
CA ALA A 352 13.37 -9.21 1.87
C ALA A 352 14.44 -8.18 1.51
N VAL A 353 15.48 -8.03 2.34
CA VAL A 353 16.60 -7.14 2.05
C VAL A 353 17.31 -7.55 0.76
N GLN A 354 17.68 -8.83 0.63
CA GLN A 354 18.33 -9.35 -0.57
C GLN A 354 17.46 -9.15 -1.82
N TRP A 355 16.15 -9.37 -1.69
CA TRP A 355 15.21 -9.20 -2.80
C TRP A 355 15.17 -7.73 -3.26
N VAL A 356 15.04 -6.76 -2.34
CA VAL A 356 14.98 -5.33 -2.66
C VAL A 356 16.30 -4.85 -3.26
N GLU A 357 17.44 -5.21 -2.68
CA GLU A 357 18.75 -4.86 -3.21
C GLU A 357 18.90 -5.35 -4.66
N LYS A 358 18.53 -6.60 -4.93
CA LYS A 358 18.66 -7.22 -6.25
C LYS A 358 17.69 -6.63 -7.31
N HIS A 359 16.43 -6.33 -6.94
CA HIS A 359 15.38 -6.07 -7.94
C HIS A 359 14.99 -4.60 -8.06
N ILE A 360 15.31 -3.78 -7.06
CA ILE A 360 14.91 -2.37 -7.03
C ILE A 360 16.12 -1.44 -7.07
N LYS A 361 17.15 -1.68 -6.24
CA LYS A 361 18.27 -0.74 -6.10
C LYS A 361 19.39 -0.92 -7.14
N THR A 362 19.40 -2.01 -7.86
CA THR A 362 20.34 -2.24 -8.98
C THR A 362 19.88 -1.65 -10.30
N LYS A 363 18.71 -1.02 -10.32
CA LYS A 363 18.15 -0.29 -11.47
C LYS A 363 18.20 1.21 -11.22
#